data_220062b93e70d0ab931a40aeaeb8b0c6
#
_entry.id   220062b93e70d0ab931a40aeaeb8b0c6
#
_cell.length_a   1.000
_cell.length_b   1.000
_cell.length_c   1.000
_cell.angle_alpha   90.00
_cell.angle_beta   90.00
_cell.angle_gamma   90.00
#
_symmetry.space_group_name_H-M   'P 1'
#
loop_
_entity.id
_entity.type
_entity.pdbx_description
1 polymer ?
#
loop_
_entity_poly.entity_id
_entity_poly.type
_entity_poly.pdbx_seq_one_letter_code
_entity_poly.pdbx_strand_id
1 'polypeptide(L)'
;TRDGGITHAVAKAVRKPTSKFGGRLEPFMHTDLSFSRGRTNLHTITQAATLHAYTGPIMADYAAYTCSSTIAELAEDLTQNNAGTTELYTLTHGAFATLAHAQHTPQRVLTRYLARAMDRSGWPLIGERCTRCGTPLTPEATAREGTAEAPGRYLAFHTAHTYGQYTVLCPKCAPATDAPLTALTAEDLAYALAAASPNPSAWETIDAAPRGTADKILKLYLATTQNLLEHPLKTLGALEAETPAK
;
A
#
# COMPACT_ATOMS: atom_id res chain seq x y z
N THR A 1 -15.56 -4.10 -5.91
CA THR A 1 -16.10 -5.42 -6.24
C THR A 1 -15.07 -6.26 -7.00
N ARG A 2 -15.20 -7.60 -6.95
CA ARG A 2 -14.23 -8.52 -7.56
C ARG A 2 -14.07 -8.31 -9.07
N ASP A 3 -15.18 -8.20 -9.76
CA ASP A 3 -15.18 -8.22 -11.23
C ASP A 3 -15.52 -6.87 -11.87
N GLY A 4 -15.91 -5.88 -11.08
CA GLY A 4 -16.42 -4.59 -11.57
C GLY A 4 -15.77 -3.36 -10.93
N GLY A 5 -14.66 -3.51 -10.17
CA GLY A 5 -14.01 -2.38 -9.53
C GLY A 5 -14.89 -1.68 -8.49
N ILE A 6 -14.84 -0.35 -8.45
CA ILE A 6 -15.67 0.47 -7.55
C ILE A 6 -17.13 0.42 -7.98
N THR A 7 -18.00 0.24 -7.01
CA THR A 7 -19.44 0.29 -7.22
C THR A 7 -20.09 1.23 -6.22
N HIS A 8 -20.80 2.24 -6.71
CA HIS A 8 -21.58 3.14 -5.89
C HIS A 8 -23.01 2.63 -5.72
N ALA A 9 -23.43 2.46 -4.48
CA ALA A 9 -24.74 1.94 -4.18
C ALA A 9 -25.35 2.58 -2.92
N VAL A 10 -26.66 2.59 -2.83
CA VAL A 10 -27.41 3.07 -1.67
C VAL A 10 -27.99 1.89 -0.90
N ALA A 11 -27.78 1.87 0.41
CA ALA A 11 -28.45 0.97 1.33
C ALA A 11 -29.57 1.73 2.07
N LYS A 12 -30.83 1.51 1.69
CA LYS A 12 -31.97 2.18 2.31
C LYS A 12 -32.14 1.72 3.75
N ALA A 13 -32.33 2.68 4.68
CA ALA A 13 -32.58 2.45 6.09
C ALA A 13 -31.46 1.70 6.84
N VAL A 14 -30.21 1.73 6.35
CA VAL A 14 -29.06 1.02 6.95
C VAL A 14 -28.78 1.47 8.41
N ARG A 15 -29.04 2.76 8.72
CA ARG A 15 -28.78 3.33 10.07
C ARG A 15 -29.93 3.10 11.06
N LYS A 16 -31.02 2.45 10.68
CA LYS A 16 -32.12 2.16 11.60
C LYS A 16 -31.74 0.97 12.49
N PRO A 17 -32.11 0.96 13.80
CA PRO A 17 -31.86 -0.18 14.69
C PRO A 17 -32.45 -1.50 14.14
N THR A 18 -33.55 -1.39 13.39
CA THR A 18 -34.25 -2.54 12.74
C THR A 18 -33.74 -2.81 11.33
N SER A 19 -32.56 -2.30 10.97
CA SER A 19 -32.02 -2.51 9.62
C SER A 19 -31.79 -3.99 9.33
N LYS A 20 -32.29 -4.44 8.17
CA LYS A 20 -32.05 -5.80 7.68
C LYS A 20 -30.56 -6.07 7.35
N PHE A 21 -29.77 -5.02 7.22
CA PHE A 21 -28.33 -5.15 6.92
C PHE A 21 -27.49 -5.32 8.20
N GLY A 22 -27.92 -4.72 9.34
CA GLY A 22 -27.14 -4.70 10.58
C GLY A 22 -25.73 -4.16 10.33
N GLY A 23 -24.71 -4.77 10.94
CA GLY A 23 -23.30 -4.41 10.75
C GLY A 23 -22.64 -4.92 9.47
N ARG A 24 -23.40 -5.54 8.55
CA ARG A 24 -22.83 -6.15 7.33
C ARG A 24 -22.28 -5.14 6.32
N LEU A 25 -22.64 -3.86 6.45
CA LEU A 25 -22.20 -2.77 5.59
C LEU A 25 -21.27 -1.77 6.32
N GLU A 26 -20.74 -2.15 7.47
CA GLU A 26 -19.74 -1.37 8.16
C GLU A 26 -18.40 -1.38 7.38
N PRO A 27 -17.53 -0.38 7.57
CA PRO A 27 -16.22 -0.35 6.94
C PRO A 27 -15.44 -1.65 7.16
N PHE A 28 -14.64 -2.03 6.18
CA PHE A 28 -13.78 -3.23 6.17
C PHE A 28 -14.51 -4.58 6.19
N MET A 29 -15.83 -4.60 6.07
CA MET A 29 -16.57 -5.85 5.92
C MET A 29 -16.35 -6.46 4.54
N HIS A 30 -16.05 -7.75 4.50
CA HIS A 30 -16.09 -8.53 3.28
C HIS A 30 -17.48 -9.16 3.13
N THR A 31 -18.23 -8.66 2.17
CA THR A 31 -19.67 -8.94 2.07
C THR A 31 -20.06 -9.29 0.64
N ASP A 32 -20.86 -10.33 0.46
CA ASP A 32 -21.56 -10.60 -0.79
C ASP A 32 -22.81 -9.74 -0.87
N LEU A 33 -22.93 -8.98 -1.94
CA LEU A 33 -23.98 -7.97 -2.13
C LEU A 33 -24.82 -8.26 -3.36
N SER A 34 -26.14 -8.25 -3.18
CA SER A 34 -27.09 -8.21 -4.32
C SER A 34 -27.54 -6.77 -4.55
N PHE A 35 -27.59 -6.39 -5.82
CA PHE A 35 -27.99 -5.05 -6.24
C PHE A 35 -29.26 -5.09 -7.09
N SER A 36 -30.11 -4.09 -6.96
CA SER A 36 -31.10 -3.74 -7.96
C SER A 36 -30.61 -2.55 -8.77
N ARG A 37 -30.79 -2.60 -10.08
CA ARG A 37 -30.41 -1.52 -10.98
C ARG A 37 -31.40 -0.35 -10.80
N GLY A 38 -30.86 0.84 -10.46
CA GLY A 38 -31.61 2.08 -10.41
C GLY A 38 -31.84 2.66 -11.81
N ARG A 39 -32.64 3.74 -11.89
CA ARG A 39 -32.81 4.52 -13.13
C ARG A 39 -31.55 5.32 -13.50
N THR A 40 -30.65 5.51 -12.58
CA THR A 40 -29.34 6.18 -12.70
C THR A 40 -28.23 5.16 -12.54
N ASN A 41 -26.97 5.58 -12.66
CA ASN A 41 -25.81 4.72 -12.39
C ASN A 41 -25.65 4.32 -10.89
N LEU A 42 -26.58 4.77 -10.04
CA LEU A 42 -26.58 4.45 -8.62
C LEU A 42 -27.39 3.19 -8.35
N HIS A 43 -26.74 2.13 -7.93
CA HIS A 43 -27.38 0.87 -7.55
C HIS A 43 -28.03 0.95 -6.16
N THR A 44 -29.01 0.09 -5.89
CA THR A 44 -29.57 -0.09 -4.54
C THR A 44 -29.20 -1.48 -4.03
N ILE A 45 -28.59 -1.56 -2.83
CA ILE A 45 -28.30 -2.84 -2.18
C ILE A 45 -29.61 -3.46 -1.70
N THR A 46 -29.89 -4.66 -2.15
CA THR A 46 -31.11 -5.41 -1.81
C THR A 46 -30.84 -6.48 -0.76
N GLN A 47 -29.67 -7.12 -0.83
CA GLN A 47 -29.23 -8.13 0.12
C GLN A 47 -27.74 -7.95 0.45
N ALA A 48 -27.35 -8.38 1.64
CA ALA A 48 -25.97 -8.41 2.10
C ALA A 48 -25.74 -9.67 2.94
N ALA A 49 -24.78 -10.50 2.57
CA ALA A 49 -24.35 -11.67 3.32
C ALA A 49 -22.88 -11.51 3.69
N THR A 50 -22.55 -11.61 4.98
CA THR A 50 -21.17 -11.51 5.46
C THR A 50 -20.37 -12.73 5.00
N LEU A 51 -19.27 -12.49 4.30
CA LEU A 51 -18.26 -13.50 4.00
C LEU A 51 -17.21 -13.53 5.11
N HIS A 52 -16.66 -12.35 5.48
CA HIS A 52 -15.72 -12.21 6.59
C HIS A 52 -15.97 -10.89 7.34
N ALA A 53 -15.94 -10.96 8.67
CA ALA A 53 -16.19 -9.81 9.55
C ALA A 53 -14.87 -9.23 10.07
N TYR A 54 -14.24 -8.34 9.31
CA TYR A 54 -12.95 -7.73 9.67
C TYR A 54 -13.10 -6.47 10.53
N THR A 55 -14.26 -5.81 10.49
CA THR A 55 -14.51 -4.53 11.19
C THR A 55 -14.16 -4.57 12.68
N GLY A 56 -14.67 -5.56 13.42
CA GLY A 56 -14.47 -5.63 14.87
C GLY A 56 -13.00 -5.68 15.28
N PRO A 57 -12.23 -6.68 14.80
CA PRO A 57 -10.79 -6.75 15.08
C PRO A 57 -10.00 -5.53 14.63
N ILE A 58 -10.25 -4.99 13.44
CA ILE A 58 -9.56 -3.80 12.92
C ILE A 58 -9.84 -2.57 13.77
N MET A 59 -11.09 -2.35 14.18
CA MET A 59 -11.47 -1.18 14.97
C MET A 59 -11.02 -1.28 16.44
N ALA A 60 -10.66 -2.45 16.92
CA ALA A 60 -10.12 -2.64 18.26
C ALA A 60 -8.66 -2.16 18.40
N ASP A 61 -7.94 -1.99 17.29
CA ASP A 61 -6.57 -1.51 17.25
C ASP A 61 -6.49 -0.25 16.37
N TYR A 62 -6.08 0.87 16.96
CA TYR A 62 -6.02 2.15 16.26
C TYR A 62 -5.04 2.13 15.08
N ALA A 63 -3.89 1.44 15.22
CA ALA A 63 -2.93 1.29 14.13
C ALA A 63 -3.49 0.44 12.98
N ALA A 64 -4.20 -0.63 13.29
CA ALA A 64 -4.89 -1.44 12.29
C ALA A 64 -5.99 -0.64 11.58
N TYR A 65 -6.74 0.19 12.32
CA TYR A 65 -7.77 1.04 11.76
C TYR A 65 -7.20 2.10 10.80
N THR A 66 -6.14 2.82 11.20
CA THR A 66 -5.51 3.85 10.36
C THR A 66 -4.89 3.26 9.12
N CYS A 67 -4.16 2.14 9.23
CA CYS A 67 -3.61 1.42 8.10
C CYS A 67 -4.70 0.90 7.15
N SER A 68 -5.79 0.34 7.69
CA SER A 68 -6.92 -0.14 6.88
C SER A 68 -7.62 1.00 6.14
N SER A 69 -7.76 2.16 6.78
CA SER A 69 -8.35 3.35 6.14
C SER A 69 -7.50 3.84 4.98
N THR A 70 -6.18 3.86 5.14
CA THR A 70 -5.24 4.22 4.06
C THR A 70 -5.27 3.21 2.91
N ILE A 71 -5.34 1.92 3.22
CA ILE A 71 -5.48 0.86 2.22
C ILE A 71 -6.79 1.03 1.43
N ALA A 72 -7.90 1.34 2.12
CA ALA A 72 -9.19 1.54 1.47
C ALA A 72 -9.19 2.76 0.54
N GLU A 73 -8.64 3.89 0.99
CA GLU A 73 -8.51 5.11 0.20
C GLU A 73 -7.66 4.86 -1.05
N LEU A 74 -6.49 4.25 -0.90
CA LEU A 74 -5.63 3.93 -2.03
C LEU A 74 -6.28 2.93 -3.01
N ALA A 75 -6.99 1.92 -2.50
CA ALA A 75 -7.70 0.99 -3.35
C ALA A 75 -8.79 1.69 -4.18
N GLU A 76 -9.46 2.69 -3.61
CA GLU A 76 -10.43 3.52 -4.32
C GLU A 76 -9.76 4.30 -5.44
N ASP A 77 -8.70 5.05 -5.14
CA ASP A 77 -7.98 5.88 -6.10
C ASP A 77 -7.38 5.08 -7.26
N LEU A 78 -6.71 3.99 -6.96
CA LEU A 78 -6.11 3.11 -8.00
C LEU A 78 -7.18 2.44 -8.88
N THR A 79 -8.36 2.16 -8.33
CA THR A 79 -9.44 1.53 -9.09
C THR A 79 -10.17 2.51 -9.99
N GLN A 80 -10.26 3.80 -9.63
CA GLN A 80 -10.86 4.82 -10.49
C GLN A 80 -10.06 5.01 -11.78
N ASN A 81 -8.75 4.92 -11.71
CA ASN A 81 -7.85 5.15 -12.84
C ASN A 81 -7.56 3.88 -13.67
N ASN A 82 -7.73 2.72 -13.09
CA ASN A 82 -7.52 1.44 -13.74
C ASN A 82 -8.81 0.61 -13.63
N ALA A 83 -9.39 0.17 -14.74
CA ALA A 83 -10.52 -0.74 -14.71
C ALA A 83 -10.23 -1.89 -13.74
N GLY A 84 -10.95 -1.90 -12.61
CA GLY A 84 -10.69 -2.65 -11.40
C GLY A 84 -10.23 -4.06 -11.66
N THR A 85 -9.01 -4.32 -11.27
CA THR A 85 -8.43 -5.64 -11.47
C THR A 85 -8.84 -6.53 -10.32
N THR A 86 -9.24 -7.76 -10.60
CA THR A 86 -9.43 -8.83 -9.61
C THR A 86 -8.22 -8.96 -8.68
N GLU A 87 -7.05 -8.60 -9.17
CA GLU A 87 -5.79 -8.61 -8.42
C GLU A 87 -5.75 -7.55 -7.31
N LEU A 88 -6.16 -6.31 -7.60
CA LEU A 88 -6.21 -5.25 -6.58
C LEU A 88 -7.25 -5.57 -5.50
N TYR A 89 -8.40 -6.11 -5.91
CA TYR A 89 -9.40 -6.63 -4.96
C TYR A 89 -8.80 -7.71 -4.05
N THR A 90 -8.09 -8.68 -4.62
CA THR A 90 -7.47 -9.76 -3.85
C THR A 90 -6.42 -9.23 -2.89
N LEU A 91 -5.61 -8.26 -3.31
CA LEU A 91 -4.63 -7.60 -2.45
C LEU A 91 -5.29 -6.86 -1.27
N THR A 92 -6.32 -6.07 -1.55
CA THR A 92 -7.06 -5.29 -0.54
C THR A 92 -7.74 -6.22 0.47
N HIS A 93 -8.43 -7.24 -0.02
CA HIS A 93 -9.05 -8.26 0.83
C HIS A 93 -8.01 -8.98 1.70
N GLY A 94 -6.88 -9.40 1.12
CA GLY A 94 -5.80 -10.06 1.86
C GLY A 94 -5.17 -9.16 2.92
N ALA A 95 -5.01 -7.87 2.65
CA ALA A 95 -4.50 -6.91 3.63
C ALA A 95 -5.44 -6.74 4.82
N PHE A 96 -6.75 -6.59 4.58
CA PHE A 96 -7.73 -6.51 5.67
C PHE A 96 -7.79 -7.81 6.49
N ALA A 97 -7.72 -8.97 5.85
CA ALA A 97 -7.64 -10.25 6.55
C ALA A 97 -6.41 -10.32 7.46
N THR A 98 -5.24 -9.94 6.94
CA THR A 98 -3.98 -9.93 7.71
C THR A 98 -4.03 -8.99 8.90
N LEU A 99 -4.60 -7.78 8.73
CA LEU A 99 -4.79 -6.80 9.80
C LEU A 99 -5.77 -7.32 10.86
N ALA A 100 -6.89 -7.90 10.44
CA ALA A 100 -7.89 -8.44 11.37
C ALA A 100 -7.38 -9.63 12.20
N HIS A 101 -6.46 -10.42 11.66
CA HIS A 101 -5.84 -11.54 12.38
C HIS A 101 -4.64 -11.13 13.24
N ALA A 102 -4.18 -9.88 13.16
CA ALA A 102 -3.07 -9.32 13.94
C ALA A 102 -1.77 -10.16 13.91
N GLN A 103 -1.49 -10.83 12.77
CA GLN A 103 -0.31 -11.69 12.60
C GLN A 103 0.98 -10.89 12.40
N HIS A 104 0.86 -9.66 11.88
CA HIS A 104 1.96 -8.76 11.55
C HIS A 104 1.64 -7.35 12.00
N THR A 105 2.68 -6.52 12.22
CA THR A 105 2.49 -5.11 12.59
C THR A 105 1.73 -4.35 11.50
N PRO A 106 0.71 -3.54 11.82
CA PRO A 106 -0.12 -2.87 10.82
C PRO A 106 0.65 -2.06 9.78
N GLN A 107 1.72 -1.35 10.20
CA GLN A 107 2.57 -0.57 9.30
C GLN A 107 3.31 -1.45 8.28
N ARG A 108 3.71 -2.67 8.66
CA ARG A 108 4.35 -3.63 7.74
C ARG A 108 3.34 -4.19 6.73
N VAL A 109 2.11 -4.42 7.17
CA VAL A 109 1.01 -4.82 6.27
C VAL A 109 0.73 -3.71 5.26
N LEU A 110 0.66 -2.44 5.73
CA LEU A 110 0.49 -1.29 4.85
C LEU A 110 1.64 -1.15 3.86
N THR A 111 2.90 -1.28 4.30
CA THR A 111 4.07 -1.23 3.39
C THR A 111 3.99 -2.30 2.31
N ARG A 112 3.66 -3.53 2.70
CA ARG A 112 3.51 -4.64 1.76
C ARG A 112 2.36 -4.42 0.78
N TYR A 113 1.25 -3.86 1.25
CA TYR A 113 0.14 -3.50 0.38
C TYR A 113 0.53 -2.42 -0.64
N LEU A 114 1.14 -1.31 -0.18
CA LEU A 114 1.63 -0.22 -1.02
C LEU A 114 2.58 -0.74 -2.10
N ALA A 115 3.60 -1.51 -1.70
CA ALA A 115 4.59 -2.06 -2.61
C ALA A 115 3.95 -2.87 -3.74
N ARG A 116 3.03 -3.76 -3.40
CA ARG A 116 2.38 -4.65 -4.37
C ARG A 116 1.30 -3.96 -5.19
N ALA A 117 0.55 -3.03 -4.60
CA ALA A 117 -0.46 -2.26 -5.32
C ALA A 117 0.18 -1.35 -6.36
N MET A 118 1.29 -0.68 -6.00
CA MET A 118 2.07 0.16 -6.92
C MET A 118 2.68 -0.66 -8.06
N ASP A 119 3.29 -1.81 -7.75
CA ASP A 119 3.84 -2.73 -8.77
C ASP A 119 2.76 -3.17 -9.77
N ARG A 120 1.57 -3.57 -9.28
CA ARG A 120 0.43 -3.97 -10.12
C ARG A 120 -0.16 -2.85 -10.95
N SER A 121 -0.03 -1.63 -10.49
CA SER A 121 -0.43 -0.42 -11.23
C SER A 121 0.60 0.06 -12.25
N GLY A 122 1.73 -0.67 -12.39
CA GLY A 122 2.81 -0.31 -13.33
C GLY A 122 3.80 0.72 -12.79
N TRP A 123 3.78 0.99 -11.48
CA TRP A 123 4.64 1.97 -10.81
C TRP A 123 5.52 1.35 -9.71
N PRO A 124 6.38 0.36 -10.03
CA PRO A 124 7.25 -0.25 -9.04
C PRO A 124 8.23 0.79 -8.48
N LEU A 125 8.24 0.96 -7.14
CA LEU A 125 9.17 1.90 -6.51
C LEU A 125 10.61 1.41 -6.55
N ILE A 126 10.84 0.14 -6.31
CA ILE A 126 12.17 -0.45 -6.20
C ILE A 126 12.33 -1.58 -7.19
N GLY A 127 13.25 -1.38 -8.13
CA GLY A 127 13.66 -2.39 -9.10
C GLY A 127 14.99 -3.06 -8.72
N GLU A 128 15.29 -4.17 -9.36
CA GLU A 128 16.52 -4.94 -9.16
C GLU A 128 17.72 -4.36 -9.93
N ARG A 129 17.51 -3.33 -10.72
CA ARG A 129 18.55 -2.73 -11.59
C ARG A 129 18.57 -1.22 -11.46
N CYS A 130 19.76 -0.65 -11.61
CA CYS A 130 19.92 0.80 -11.76
C CYS A 130 19.17 1.27 -13.01
N THR A 131 18.25 2.22 -12.86
CA THR A 131 17.43 2.73 -13.97
C THR A 131 18.26 3.47 -15.03
N ARG A 132 19.45 3.95 -14.68
CA ARG A 132 20.31 4.71 -15.61
C ARG A 132 21.28 3.83 -16.40
N CYS A 133 21.94 2.87 -15.74
CA CYS A 133 22.99 2.07 -16.38
C CYS A 133 22.68 0.57 -16.46
N GLY A 134 21.55 0.11 -15.93
CA GLY A 134 21.14 -1.29 -15.95
C GLY A 134 21.94 -2.22 -15.01
N THR A 135 22.90 -1.71 -14.24
CA THR A 135 23.69 -2.54 -13.30
C THR A 135 22.75 -3.21 -12.30
N PRO A 136 22.89 -4.53 -12.08
CA PRO A 136 22.11 -5.22 -11.04
C PRO A 136 22.37 -4.59 -9.66
N LEU A 137 21.33 -4.51 -8.88
CA LEU A 137 21.32 -3.90 -7.56
C LEU A 137 20.77 -4.89 -6.55
N THR A 138 21.46 -6.03 -6.38
CA THR A 138 21.11 -7.04 -5.36
C THR A 138 21.61 -6.60 -3.98
N PRO A 139 20.99 -7.07 -2.89
CA PRO A 139 21.46 -6.79 -1.53
C PRO A 139 22.93 -7.17 -1.33
N GLU A 140 23.36 -8.29 -1.90
CA GLU A 140 24.73 -8.81 -1.81
C GLU A 140 25.73 -7.94 -2.57
N ALA A 141 25.38 -7.48 -3.77
CA ALA A 141 26.19 -6.58 -4.57
C ALA A 141 26.31 -5.21 -3.85
N THR A 142 25.25 -4.76 -3.23
CA THR A 142 25.21 -3.50 -2.47
C THR A 142 26.08 -3.56 -1.21
N ALA A 143 26.10 -4.69 -0.53
CA ALA A 143 26.92 -4.88 0.68
C ALA A 143 28.42 -4.92 0.37
N ARG A 144 28.82 -5.33 -0.84
CA ARG A 144 30.23 -5.40 -1.26
C ARG A 144 30.82 -4.05 -1.73
N GLU A 145 29.96 -3.15 -2.22
CA GLU A 145 30.38 -1.85 -2.78
C GLU A 145 30.27 -0.71 -1.76
N GLY A 146 29.62 -0.91 -0.63
CA GLY A 146 29.34 0.11 0.38
C GLY A 146 30.24 -0.02 1.61
N THR A 147 30.98 1.03 1.97
CA THR A 147 31.47 1.24 3.31
C THR A 147 30.33 1.79 4.17
N ALA A 148 30.46 1.77 5.50
CA ALA A 148 29.47 2.35 6.42
C ALA A 148 29.16 3.84 6.11
N GLU A 149 30.07 4.53 5.41
CA GLU A 149 29.96 5.94 5.02
C GLU A 149 29.37 6.16 3.61
N ALA A 150 29.32 5.12 2.78
CA ALA A 150 28.77 5.20 1.42
C ALA A 150 27.82 4.01 1.17
N PRO A 151 26.52 4.16 1.40
CA PRO A 151 25.56 3.12 1.12
C PRO A 151 25.57 2.77 -0.38
N GLY A 152 25.50 1.48 -0.67
CA GLY A 152 25.63 0.96 -2.03
C GLY A 152 24.51 1.31 -2.99
N ARG A 153 23.49 2.09 -2.54
CA ARG A 153 22.33 2.46 -3.32
C ARG A 153 21.75 3.81 -2.98
N TYR A 154 21.17 4.45 -3.99
CA TYR A 154 20.44 5.70 -3.82
C TYR A 154 19.09 5.62 -4.52
N LEU A 155 18.03 6.04 -3.81
CA LEU A 155 16.75 6.33 -4.39
C LEU A 155 16.73 7.80 -4.75
N ALA A 156 16.51 8.12 -6.02
CA ALA A 156 16.36 9.48 -6.49
C ALA A 156 14.89 9.76 -6.76
N PHE A 157 14.39 10.86 -6.23
CA PHE A 157 13.07 11.38 -6.53
C PHE A 157 13.16 12.42 -7.64
N HIS A 158 12.45 12.18 -8.75
CA HIS A 158 12.30 13.16 -9.82
C HIS A 158 11.07 14.01 -9.57
N THR A 159 11.27 15.32 -9.31
CA THR A 159 10.19 16.28 -9.12
C THR A 159 9.38 16.52 -10.40
N ALA A 160 8.21 17.00 -10.24
CA ALA A 160 7.03 17.30 -11.07
C ALA A 160 7.15 17.56 -12.60
N HIS A 161 8.31 17.74 -13.17
CA HIS A 161 8.45 17.90 -14.63
C HIS A 161 8.59 16.57 -15.39
N THR A 162 8.71 15.45 -14.68
CA THR A 162 8.86 14.11 -15.25
C THR A 162 8.01 13.09 -14.48
N TYR A 163 6.71 13.27 -14.43
CA TYR A 163 5.74 12.26 -13.93
C TYR A 163 6.07 11.62 -12.58
N GLY A 164 6.66 12.36 -11.64
CA GLY A 164 6.80 11.94 -10.23
C GLY A 164 7.43 10.55 -9.98
N GLN A 165 8.25 10.04 -10.87
CA GLN A 165 8.82 8.70 -10.75
C GLN A 165 10.02 8.68 -9.82
N TYR A 166 10.00 7.74 -8.88
CA TYR A 166 11.22 7.36 -8.18
C TYR A 166 12.10 6.48 -9.06
N THR A 167 13.38 6.75 -9.05
CA THR A 167 14.38 5.95 -9.76
C THR A 167 15.41 5.44 -8.78
N VAL A 168 15.78 4.18 -8.91
CA VAL A 168 16.85 3.61 -8.09
C VAL A 168 18.16 3.67 -8.84
N LEU A 169 19.17 4.30 -8.26
CA LEU A 169 20.47 4.54 -8.87
C LEU A 169 21.58 3.80 -8.11
N CYS A 170 22.57 3.29 -8.85
CA CYS A 170 23.79 2.82 -8.25
C CYS A 170 24.68 3.99 -7.78
N PRO A 171 25.69 3.76 -6.91
CA PRO A 171 26.58 4.81 -6.43
C PRO A 171 27.29 5.60 -7.52
N LYS A 172 27.57 4.98 -8.66
CA LYS A 172 28.21 5.64 -9.82
C LYS A 172 27.28 6.61 -10.56
N CYS A 173 25.98 6.31 -10.56
CA CYS A 173 24.99 7.13 -11.29
C CYS A 173 24.34 8.19 -10.39
N ALA A 174 24.30 7.98 -9.08
CA ALA A 174 23.66 8.88 -8.13
C ALA A 174 24.23 10.32 -8.17
N PRO A 175 25.56 10.56 -8.19
CA PRO A 175 26.12 11.91 -8.23
C PRO A 175 25.75 12.73 -9.47
N ALA A 176 25.28 12.08 -10.52
CA ALA A 176 24.92 12.73 -11.79
C ALA A 176 23.42 13.09 -11.88
N THR A 177 22.74 13.20 -10.77
CA THR A 177 21.33 13.65 -10.67
C THR A 177 21.21 14.83 -9.73
N ASP A 178 20.39 15.82 -10.12
CA ASP A 178 20.03 16.97 -9.28
C ASP A 178 18.84 16.67 -8.35
N ALA A 179 18.24 15.47 -8.46
CA ALA A 179 17.12 15.06 -7.63
C ALA A 179 17.57 14.79 -6.18
N PRO A 180 16.71 15.07 -5.20
CA PRO A 180 16.98 14.68 -3.81
C PRO A 180 17.22 13.18 -3.71
N LEU A 181 18.31 12.80 -3.03
CA LEU A 181 18.72 11.42 -2.88
C LEU A 181 18.40 10.90 -1.48
N THR A 182 17.81 9.72 -1.39
CA THR A 182 17.70 8.95 -0.16
C THR A 182 18.59 7.72 -0.28
N ALA A 183 19.57 7.62 0.62
CA ALA A 183 20.45 6.46 0.68
C ALA A 183 19.70 5.24 1.20
N LEU A 184 19.83 4.10 0.51
CA LEU A 184 19.29 2.82 0.91
C LEU A 184 20.43 1.86 1.27
N THR A 185 20.33 1.25 2.44
CA THR A 185 21.21 0.16 2.85
C THR A 185 20.81 -1.16 2.17
N ALA A 186 21.67 -2.18 2.29
CA ALA A 186 21.32 -3.53 1.82
C ALA A 186 20.07 -4.07 2.54
N GLU A 187 19.90 -3.74 3.81
CA GLU A 187 18.74 -4.12 4.62
C GLU A 187 17.46 -3.40 4.19
N ASP A 188 17.52 -2.08 3.92
CA ASP A 188 16.41 -1.33 3.37
C ASP A 188 15.93 -1.95 2.05
N LEU A 189 16.90 -2.35 1.20
CA LEU A 189 16.60 -3.00 -0.07
C LEU A 189 15.96 -4.37 0.12
N ALA A 190 16.55 -5.21 0.97
CA ALA A 190 16.02 -6.55 1.23
C ALA A 190 14.57 -6.47 1.73
N TYR A 191 14.30 -5.55 2.65
CA TYR A 191 12.94 -5.28 3.15
C TYR A 191 11.99 -4.85 2.03
N ALA A 192 12.39 -3.90 1.20
CA ALA A 192 11.54 -3.36 0.15
C ALA A 192 11.25 -4.39 -0.95
N LEU A 193 12.24 -5.21 -1.34
CA LEU A 193 12.03 -6.32 -2.28
C LEU A 193 11.12 -7.40 -1.67
N ALA A 194 11.27 -7.72 -0.38
CA ALA A 194 10.38 -8.62 0.32
C ALA A 194 8.95 -8.08 0.38
N ALA A 195 8.78 -6.77 0.63
CA ALA A 195 7.46 -6.13 0.64
C ALA A 195 6.76 -6.23 -0.73
N ALA A 196 7.48 -6.08 -1.83
CA ALA A 196 6.95 -6.22 -3.19
C ALA A 196 6.72 -7.68 -3.63
N SER A 197 7.40 -8.64 -3.00
CA SER A 197 7.31 -10.05 -3.37
C SER A 197 5.91 -10.64 -3.19
N PRO A 198 5.39 -11.42 -4.15
CA PRO A 198 4.14 -12.16 -3.97
C PRO A 198 4.27 -13.34 -3.02
N ASN A 199 5.50 -13.81 -2.72
CA ASN A 199 5.76 -14.98 -1.92
C ASN A 199 5.37 -14.77 -0.45
N PRO A 200 4.58 -15.68 0.17
CA PRO A 200 4.27 -15.63 1.59
C PRO A 200 5.51 -15.70 2.51
N SER A 201 6.57 -16.42 2.13
CA SER A 201 7.81 -16.49 2.91
C SER A 201 8.52 -15.13 3.07
N ALA A 202 8.19 -14.15 2.24
CA ALA A 202 8.72 -12.80 2.36
C ALA A 202 8.39 -12.14 3.72
N TRP A 203 7.36 -12.62 4.43
CA TRP A 203 7.04 -12.14 5.76
C TRP A 203 8.16 -12.38 6.78
N GLU A 204 8.95 -13.43 6.62
CA GLU A 204 10.12 -13.70 7.48
C GLU A 204 11.12 -12.53 7.43
N THR A 205 11.43 -12.04 6.22
CA THR A 205 12.32 -10.88 6.03
C THR A 205 11.66 -9.58 6.51
N ILE A 206 10.36 -9.41 6.25
CA ILE A 206 9.61 -8.22 6.64
C ILE A 206 9.55 -8.08 8.16
N ASP A 207 9.26 -9.17 8.88
CA ASP A 207 9.10 -9.15 10.34
C ASP A 207 10.45 -9.10 11.07
N ALA A 208 11.50 -9.65 10.48
CA ALA A 208 12.85 -9.57 11.04
C ALA A 208 13.51 -8.20 10.90
N ALA A 209 13.05 -7.35 9.98
CA ALA A 209 13.67 -6.06 9.72
C ALA A 209 13.54 -5.09 10.93
N PRO A 210 14.57 -4.29 11.23
CA PRO A 210 14.50 -3.24 12.25
C PRO A 210 13.38 -2.24 11.99
N ARG A 211 12.83 -1.68 13.07
CA ARG A 211 11.78 -0.68 12.97
C ARG A 211 12.20 0.52 12.11
N GLY A 212 13.44 1.00 12.26
CA GLY A 212 13.97 2.13 11.48
C GLY A 212 13.93 1.89 9.97
N THR A 213 14.28 0.67 9.52
CA THR A 213 14.17 0.24 8.13
C THR A 213 12.70 0.21 7.67
N ALA A 214 11.81 -0.39 8.47
CA ALA A 214 10.39 -0.46 8.14
C ALA A 214 9.76 0.94 8.03
N ASP A 215 10.02 1.83 8.99
CA ASP A 215 9.51 3.20 9.01
C ASP A 215 10.04 4.02 7.82
N LYS A 216 11.32 3.88 7.49
CA LYS A 216 11.96 4.55 6.34
C LYS A 216 11.31 4.12 5.02
N ILE A 217 11.15 2.83 4.81
CA ILE A 217 10.58 2.30 3.55
C ILE A 217 9.09 2.62 3.46
N LEU A 218 8.33 2.57 4.56
CA LEU A 218 6.94 3.01 4.57
C LEU A 218 6.82 4.48 4.15
N LYS A 219 7.63 5.38 4.71
CA LYS A 219 7.64 6.80 4.34
C LYS A 219 7.94 7.00 2.86
N LEU A 220 8.89 6.27 2.30
CA LEU A 220 9.20 6.32 0.87
C LEU A 220 8.00 5.89 0.01
N TYR A 221 7.34 4.79 0.34
CA TYR A 221 6.15 4.33 -0.39
C TYR A 221 4.99 5.33 -0.28
N LEU A 222 4.73 5.89 0.90
CA LEU A 222 3.68 6.89 1.09
C LEU A 222 3.96 8.15 0.26
N ALA A 223 5.17 8.68 0.33
CA ALA A 223 5.58 9.86 -0.45
C ALA A 223 5.45 9.62 -1.97
N THR A 224 5.87 8.44 -2.44
CA THR A 224 5.73 8.05 -3.85
C THR A 224 4.26 8.00 -4.26
N THR A 225 3.45 7.34 -3.46
CA THR A 225 2.02 7.18 -3.74
C THR A 225 1.32 8.53 -3.84
N GLN A 226 1.58 9.46 -2.91
CA GLN A 226 0.99 10.81 -2.96
C GLN A 226 1.38 11.57 -4.24
N ASN A 227 2.65 11.45 -4.65
CA ASN A 227 3.10 12.11 -5.88
C ASN A 227 2.44 11.53 -7.14
N LEU A 228 2.11 10.24 -7.14
CA LEU A 228 1.44 9.58 -8.26
C LEU A 228 -0.06 9.88 -8.33
N LEU A 229 -0.70 10.04 -7.17
CA LEU A 229 -2.13 10.35 -7.09
C LEU A 229 -2.43 11.82 -7.41
N GLU A 230 -1.41 12.69 -7.47
CA GLU A 230 -1.55 14.14 -7.66
C GLU A 230 -2.39 14.85 -6.58
N HIS A 231 -2.71 14.14 -5.48
CA HIS A 231 -3.40 14.69 -4.31
C HIS A 231 -2.96 13.98 -3.02
N PRO A 232 -3.04 14.67 -1.87
CA PRO A 232 -2.69 14.06 -0.60
C PRO A 232 -3.74 13.00 -0.18
N LEU A 233 -3.26 11.89 0.40
CA LEU A 233 -4.12 10.94 1.06
C LEU A 233 -4.73 11.59 2.32
N LYS A 234 -6.04 11.57 2.45
CA LYS A 234 -6.78 12.16 3.59
C LYS A 234 -6.46 11.45 4.91
N THR A 235 -6.15 10.16 4.82
CA THR A 235 -5.84 9.31 5.98
C THR A 235 -4.41 9.50 6.50
N LEU A 236 -3.54 10.20 5.76
CA LEU A 236 -2.11 10.32 6.10
C LEU A 236 -1.88 11.04 7.44
N GLY A 237 -2.65 12.09 7.75
CA GLY A 237 -2.52 12.82 9.01
C GLY A 237 -2.74 11.94 10.24
N ALA A 238 -3.59 10.93 10.15
CA ALA A 238 -3.80 9.95 11.21
C ALA A 238 -2.62 8.98 11.37
N LEU A 239 -1.99 8.58 10.25
CA LEU A 239 -0.79 7.73 10.26
C LEU A 239 0.44 8.46 10.82
N GLU A 240 0.63 9.73 10.48
CA GLU A 240 1.76 10.54 10.96
C GLU A 240 1.66 10.82 12.46
N ALA A 241 0.46 10.97 13.00
CA ALA A 241 0.23 11.15 14.44
C ALA A 241 0.67 9.95 15.28
N GLU A 242 0.72 8.74 14.70
CA GLU A 242 1.20 7.52 15.36
C GLU A 242 2.73 7.39 15.37
N THR A 243 3.44 8.11 14.50
CA THR A 243 4.89 8.05 14.44
C THR A 243 5.45 9.31 15.09
N PRO A 244 5.63 9.35 16.43
CA PRO A 244 6.16 10.54 17.06
C PRO A 244 7.55 10.82 16.48
N ALA A 245 7.73 12.05 16.02
CA ALA A 245 9.04 12.55 15.64
C ALA A 245 9.97 12.40 16.84
N LYS A 246 11.03 11.60 16.71
CA LYS A 246 12.15 11.60 17.64
C LYS A 246 13.13 12.69 17.26
#